data_007acf0d72e9c2ec57f8b10e0f16aa6d
#
_entry.id   007acf0d72e9c2ec57f8b10e0f16aa6d
#
_cell.length_a   1.000
_cell.length_b   1.000
_cell.length_c   1.000
_cell.angle_alpha   90.00
_cell.angle_beta   90.00
_cell.angle_gamma   90.00
#
_symmetry.space_group_name_H-M   'P 1'
#
loop_
_entity.id
_entity.type
_entity.pdbx_description
1 polymer ?
#
loop_
_entity_poly.entity_id
_entity_poly.type
_entity_poly.pdbx_seq_one_letter_code
_entity_poly.pdbx_strand_id
1 'polypeptide(L)'
;MITVYYNGKPYQYADSTKYLELARTLQPQFEHDIVLASVNGKLQELWKYIKDGASVSFLTTQSQAGIMAYRRSVVLLLLKALKDTISKERLGSNQVKVEFSLSKGLFCHFDKGLVLDEEELKQVQTSMEILREANYPIEKYSISTCLLYTSPSPRD
;
A
#
# COMPACT_ATOMS: atom_id res chain seq x y z
N MET A 1 -12.10 12.90 -23.29
CA MET A 1 -11.70 11.49 -23.48
C MET A 1 -10.19 11.44 -23.66
N ILE A 2 -9.52 10.56 -22.91
CA ILE A 2 -8.07 10.33 -22.96
C ILE A 2 -7.78 8.96 -23.56
N THR A 3 -6.65 8.85 -24.24
CA THR A 3 -6.20 7.60 -24.85
C THR A 3 -4.89 7.16 -24.16
N VAL A 4 -4.84 5.91 -23.76
CA VAL A 4 -3.64 5.30 -23.18
C VAL A 4 -3.29 4.04 -23.97
N TYR A 5 -2.02 3.77 -24.13
CA TYR A 5 -1.53 2.64 -24.92
C TYR A 5 -0.97 1.54 -24.01
N TYR A 6 -1.46 0.33 -24.19
CA TYR A 6 -0.92 -0.87 -23.56
C TYR A 6 -0.57 -1.89 -24.65
N ASN A 7 0.70 -2.31 -24.68
CA ASN A 7 1.22 -3.19 -25.74
C ASN A 7 0.88 -2.70 -27.16
N GLY A 8 0.94 -1.37 -27.38
CA GLY A 8 0.63 -0.76 -28.66
C GLY A 8 -0.87 -0.64 -28.98
N LYS A 9 -1.75 -1.19 -28.14
CA LYS A 9 -3.20 -1.08 -28.30
C LYS A 9 -3.75 0.14 -27.57
N PRO A 10 -4.61 0.95 -28.20
CA PRO A 10 -5.24 2.08 -27.56
C PRO A 10 -6.43 1.65 -26.69
N TYR A 11 -6.52 2.25 -25.53
CA TYR A 11 -7.66 2.18 -24.61
C TYR A 11 -8.15 3.60 -24.34
N GLN A 12 -9.45 3.81 -24.44
CA GLN A 12 -10.06 5.11 -24.22
C GLN A 12 -10.80 5.16 -22.89
N TYR A 13 -10.57 6.24 -22.16
CA TYR A 13 -11.20 6.50 -20.86
C TYR A 13 -11.70 7.93 -20.76
N ALA A 14 -12.63 8.16 -19.85
CA ALA A 14 -13.01 9.50 -19.47
C ALA A 14 -11.84 10.25 -18.81
N ASP A 15 -11.86 11.57 -18.89
CA ASP A 15 -10.91 12.41 -18.18
C ASP A 15 -10.98 12.10 -16.66
N SER A 16 -9.87 12.22 -15.98
CA SER A 16 -9.76 11.88 -14.55
C SER A 16 -9.92 10.39 -14.18
N THR A 17 -9.76 9.48 -15.13
CA THR A 17 -9.66 8.04 -14.84
C THR A 17 -8.27 7.70 -14.29
N LYS A 18 -8.22 6.79 -13.32
CA LYS A 18 -6.97 6.33 -12.70
C LYS A 18 -6.41 5.11 -13.43
N TYR A 19 -5.09 4.90 -13.37
CA TYR A 19 -4.45 3.69 -13.90
C TYR A 19 -5.02 2.41 -13.29
N LEU A 20 -5.61 2.48 -12.10
CA LEU A 20 -6.29 1.37 -11.44
C LEU A 20 -7.41 0.77 -12.30
N GLU A 21 -8.17 1.59 -13.02
CA GLU A 21 -9.25 1.10 -13.88
C GLU A 21 -8.72 0.30 -15.07
N LEU A 22 -7.66 0.77 -15.70
CA LEU A 22 -6.99 0.01 -16.75
C LEU A 22 -6.37 -1.29 -16.17
N ALA A 23 -5.75 -1.23 -14.98
CA ALA A 23 -5.21 -2.40 -14.32
C ALA A 23 -6.29 -3.45 -14.03
N ARG A 24 -7.45 -3.04 -13.53
CA ARG A 24 -8.59 -3.95 -13.31
C ARG A 24 -9.07 -4.62 -14.59
N THR A 25 -9.15 -3.86 -15.68
CA THR A 25 -9.53 -4.39 -17.00
C THR A 25 -8.55 -5.45 -17.50
N LEU A 26 -7.25 -5.26 -17.23
CA LEU A 26 -6.20 -6.15 -17.71
C LEU A 26 -5.83 -7.25 -16.70
N GLN A 27 -6.25 -7.16 -15.45
CA GLN A 27 -5.91 -8.14 -14.40
C GLN A 27 -6.14 -9.61 -14.82
N PRO A 28 -7.22 -9.97 -15.53
CA PRO A 28 -7.41 -11.36 -15.97
C PRO A 28 -6.32 -11.92 -16.90
N GLN A 29 -5.49 -11.06 -17.48
CA GLN A 29 -4.36 -11.45 -18.34
C GLN A 29 -3.08 -11.74 -17.54
N PHE A 30 -3.09 -11.49 -16.23
CA PHE A 30 -1.95 -11.64 -15.35
C PHE A 30 -2.22 -12.74 -14.32
N GLU A 31 -1.23 -13.59 -14.09
CA GLU A 31 -1.30 -14.64 -13.07
C GLU A 31 -1.25 -14.08 -11.64
N HIS A 32 -0.57 -12.94 -11.47
CA HIS A 32 -0.38 -12.30 -10.18
C HIS A 32 -1.00 -10.90 -10.16
N ASP A 33 -1.30 -10.41 -8.96
CA ASP A 33 -1.92 -9.10 -8.79
C ASP A 33 -1.04 -7.96 -9.32
N ILE A 34 -1.66 -7.10 -10.12
CA ILE A 34 -1.06 -5.85 -10.58
C ILE A 34 -1.02 -4.88 -9.41
N VAL A 35 0.14 -4.34 -9.09
CA VAL A 35 0.33 -3.43 -7.95
C VAL A 35 0.94 -2.07 -8.32
N LEU A 36 1.62 -1.98 -9.46
CA LEU A 36 2.23 -0.75 -9.96
C LEU A 36 2.03 -0.61 -11.46
N ALA A 37 2.09 0.62 -11.95
CA ALA A 37 2.19 0.94 -13.36
C ALA A 37 3.59 1.46 -13.70
N SER A 38 4.06 1.20 -14.92
CA SER A 38 5.18 1.90 -15.53
C SER A 38 4.63 2.76 -16.66
N VAL A 39 4.72 4.07 -16.53
CA VAL A 39 4.18 5.04 -17.45
C VAL A 39 5.32 5.75 -18.15
N ASN A 40 5.46 5.55 -19.46
CA ASN A 40 6.59 6.08 -20.24
C ASN A 40 7.95 5.74 -19.58
N GLY A 41 8.09 4.52 -19.04
CA GLY A 41 9.31 4.04 -18.38
C GLY A 41 9.49 4.48 -16.92
N LYS A 42 8.56 5.24 -16.35
CA LYS A 42 8.62 5.67 -14.95
C LYS A 42 7.58 4.96 -14.10
N LEU A 43 7.98 4.46 -12.92
CA LEU A 43 7.08 3.82 -11.98
C LEU A 43 6.04 4.83 -11.47
N GLN A 44 4.78 4.40 -11.45
CA GLN A 44 3.64 5.17 -10.97
C GLN A 44 2.73 4.30 -10.10
N GLU A 45 2.16 4.91 -9.09
CA GLU A 45 1.10 4.31 -8.30
C GLU A 45 -0.19 4.20 -9.15
N LEU A 46 -0.97 3.15 -8.95
CA LEU A 46 -2.23 2.94 -9.67
C LEU A 46 -3.29 4.03 -9.39
N TRP A 47 -3.11 4.79 -8.31
CA TRP A 47 -3.97 5.91 -7.93
C TRP A 47 -3.80 7.16 -8.78
N LYS A 48 -2.71 7.25 -9.53
CA LYS A 48 -2.45 8.40 -10.42
C LYS A 48 -3.42 8.39 -11.58
N TYR A 49 -3.77 9.59 -12.04
CA TYR A 49 -4.62 9.78 -13.20
C TYR A 49 -3.88 9.43 -14.50
N ILE A 50 -4.60 8.81 -15.40
CA ILE A 50 -4.08 8.48 -16.73
C ILE A 50 -3.71 9.77 -17.46
N LYS A 51 -2.54 9.78 -18.08
CA LYS A 51 -2.10 10.87 -18.94
C LYS A 51 -2.42 10.50 -20.37
N ASP A 52 -3.01 11.45 -21.10
CA ASP A 52 -3.32 11.26 -22.51
C ASP A 52 -2.06 10.96 -23.34
N GLY A 53 -2.17 10.00 -24.24
CA GLY A 53 -1.05 9.55 -25.08
C GLY A 53 0.02 8.71 -24.36
N ALA A 54 -0.16 8.37 -23.08
CA ALA A 54 0.85 7.63 -22.33
C ALA A 54 0.93 6.17 -22.76
N SER A 55 2.16 5.64 -22.79
CA SER A 55 2.44 4.20 -22.92
C SER A 55 2.59 3.58 -21.54
N VAL A 56 1.82 2.55 -21.25
CA VAL A 56 1.72 1.93 -19.93
C VAL A 56 2.05 0.45 -20.00
N SER A 57 2.78 -0.02 -19.01
CA SER A 57 2.92 -1.41 -18.65
C SER A 57 2.64 -1.60 -17.16
N PHE A 58 2.42 -2.83 -16.72
CA PHE A 58 2.09 -3.10 -15.33
C PHE A 58 3.11 -4.04 -14.68
N LEU A 59 3.32 -3.83 -13.38
CA LEU A 59 4.16 -4.66 -12.54
C LEU A 59 3.28 -5.37 -11.51
N THR A 60 3.53 -6.66 -11.37
CA THR A 60 2.83 -7.51 -10.40
C THR A 60 3.67 -7.73 -9.15
N THR A 61 3.12 -8.46 -8.19
CA THR A 61 3.84 -8.89 -6.99
C THR A 61 5.03 -9.80 -7.26
N GLN A 62 5.22 -10.30 -8.48
CA GLN A 62 6.41 -11.06 -8.88
C GLN A 62 7.61 -10.17 -9.16
N SER A 63 7.42 -8.94 -9.57
CA SER A 63 8.53 -8.00 -9.77
C SER A 63 9.08 -7.52 -8.44
N GLN A 64 10.37 -7.19 -8.39
CA GLN A 64 10.99 -6.65 -7.18
C GLN A 64 10.33 -5.35 -6.73
N ALA A 65 10.08 -4.43 -7.64
CA ALA A 65 9.39 -3.17 -7.32
C ALA A 65 7.94 -3.43 -6.84
N GLY A 66 7.23 -4.36 -7.46
CA GLY A 66 5.87 -4.74 -7.08
C GLY A 66 5.78 -5.36 -5.70
N ILE A 67 6.66 -6.31 -5.38
CA ILE A 67 6.67 -6.94 -4.04
C ILE A 67 7.05 -5.94 -2.96
N MET A 68 7.96 -5.01 -3.23
CA MET A 68 8.30 -3.94 -2.28
C MET A 68 7.12 -3.01 -2.02
N ALA A 69 6.37 -2.62 -3.04
CA ALA A 69 5.16 -1.81 -2.90
C ALA A 69 4.09 -2.55 -2.09
N TYR A 70 3.88 -3.83 -2.37
CA TYR A 70 2.96 -4.69 -1.62
C TYR A 70 3.34 -4.78 -0.13
N ARG A 71 4.62 -5.02 0.16
CA ARG A 71 5.12 -5.11 1.55
C ARG A 71 4.92 -3.81 2.32
N ARG A 72 5.11 -2.65 1.71
CA ARG A 72 4.81 -1.35 2.34
C ARG A 72 3.35 -1.23 2.74
N SER A 73 2.43 -1.67 1.91
CA SER A 73 0.99 -1.69 2.21
C SER A 73 0.67 -2.64 3.36
N VAL A 74 1.30 -3.81 3.41
CA VAL A 74 1.14 -4.76 4.53
C VAL A 74 1.66 -4.18 5.85
N VAL A 75 2.79 -3.48 5.81
CA VAL A 75 3.32 -2.79 7.01
C VAL A 75 2.36 -1.71 7.51
N LEU A 76 1.76 -0.93 6.61
CA LEU A 76 0.74 0.06 6.98
C LEU A 76 -0.48 -0.61 7.63
N LEU A 77 -0.90 -1.75 7.11
CA LEU A 77 -1.99 -2.54 7.67
C LEU A 77 -1.64 -3.03 9.08
N LEU A 78 -0.40 -3.52 9.29
CA LEU A 78 0.10 -3.91 10.60
C LEU A 78 0.09 -2.74 11.59
N LEU A 79 0.58 -1.59 11.19
CA LEU A 79 0.61 -0.39 12.05
C LEU A 79 -0.80 0.05 12.45
N LYS A 80 -1.75 0.00 11.54
CA LYS A 80 -3.17 0.28 11.82
C LYS A 80 -3.75 -0.73 12.80
N ALA A 81 -3.52 -2.01 12.57
CA ALA A 81 -4.00 -3.09 13.44
C ALA A 81 -3.43 -2.99 14.86
N LEU A 82 -2.14 -2.72 15.00
CA LEU A 82 -1.51 -2.49 16.29
C LEU A 82 -2.15 -1.33 17.04
N LYS A 83 -2.40 -0.23 16.35
CA LYS A 83 -3.02 0.95 16.93
C LYS A 83 -4.46 0.69 17.40
N ASP A 84 -5.20 -0.13 16.66
CA ASP A 84 -6.59 -0.43 16.96
C ASP A 84 -6.75 -1.48 18.08
N THR A 85 -5.75 -2.33 18.30
CA THR A 85 -5.84 -3.46 19.23
C THR A 85 -5.02 -3.30 20.50
N ILE A 86 -3.88 -2.63 20.43
CA ILE A 86 -3.00 -2.44 21.57
C ILE A 86 -3.19 -1.03 22.14
N SER A 87 -3.37 -0.93 23.46
CA SER A 87 -3.61 0.37 24.11
C SER A 87 -2.42 1.33 23.95
N LYS A 88 -2.68 2.62 23.98
CA LYS A 88 -1.65 3.66 23.91
C LYS A 88 -0.66 3.54 25.08
N GLU A 89 -1.12 3.18 26.28
CA GLU A 89 -0.31 2.96 27.46
C GLU A 89 0.64 1.78 27.27
N ARG A 90 0.17 0.70 26.69
CA ARG A 90 0.95 -0.50 26.41
C ARG A 90 2.01 -0.26 25.33
N LEU A 91 1.64 0.42 24.24
CA LEU A 91 2.55 0.80 23.18
C LEU A 91 3.58 1.84 23.64
N GLY A 92 3.14 2.80 24.47
CA GLY A 92 3.99 3.90 24.90
C GLY A 92 4.58 4.64 23.69
N SER A 93 5.89 4.86 23.74
CA SER A 93 6.66 5.46 22.64
C SER A 93 7.37 4.44 21.74
N ASN A 94 7.03 3.14 21.86
CA ASN A 94 7.58 2.11 20.99
C ASN A 94 7.16 2.29 19.54
N GLN A 95 8.12 2.12 18.64
CA GLN A 95 7.90 2.14 17.20
C GLN A 95 8.25 0.78 16.59
N VAL A 96 7.48 0.36 15.61
CA VAL A 96 7.78 -0.86 14.87
C VAL A 96 8.94 -0.61 13.93
N LYS A 97 9.95 -1.47 14.01
CA LYS A 97 11.08 -1.53 13.08
C LYS A 97 10.95 -2.78 12.23
N VAL A 98 11.07 -2.61 10.93
CA VAL A 98 11.14 -3.70 9.96
C VAL A 98 12.59 -3.85 9.57
N GLU A 99 13.22 -4.94 10.01
CA GLU A 99 14.66 -5.12 9.86
C GLU A 99 15.02 -5.81 8.54
N PHE A 100 14.50 -7.01 8.33
CA PHE A 100 14.89 -7.82 7.20
C PHE A 100 13.82 -8.86 6.85
N SER A 101 14.00 -9.47 5.68
CA SER A 101 13.13 -10.54 5.21
C SER A 101 13.69 -11.89 5.64
N LEU A 102 12.88 -12.65 6.37
CA LEU A 102 13.14 -14.04 6.72
C LEU A 102 12.29 -14.93 5.82
N SER A 103 12.93 -15.65 4.89
CA SER A 103 12.22 -16.51 3.96
C SER A 103 11.06 -15.75 3.25
N LYS A 104 9.80 -16.08 3.56
CA LYS A 104 8.61 -15.40 3.01
C LYS A 104 8.04 -14.30 3.91
N GLY A 105 8.61 -14.09 5.07
CA GLY A 105 8.13 -13.12 6.06
C GLY A 105 9.06 -11.93 6.28
N LEU A 106 8.56 -10.92 6.96
CA LEU A 106 9.35 -9.79 7.43
C LEU A 106 9.59 -9.92 8.95
N PHE A 107 10.82 -9.71 9.37
CA PHE A 107 11.13 -9.60 10.79
C PHE A 107 10.83 -8.19 11.27
N CYS A 108 9.92 -8.09 12.24
CA CYS A 108 9.53 -6.83 12.86
C CYS A 108 9.72 -6.90 14.37
N HIS A 109 10.16 -5.81 14.96
CA HIS A 109 10.27 -5.68 16.41
C HIS A 109 9.95 -4.25 16.84
N PHE A 110 9.76 -4.05 18.14
CA PHE A 110 9.63 -2.72 18.72
C PHE A 110 11.00 -2.19 19.16
N ASP A 111 11.26 -0.91 18.86
CA ASP A 111 12.56 -0.27 19.11
C ASP A 111 12.94 -0.15 20.60
N LYS A 112 11.96 -0.17 21.49
CA LYS A 112 12.15 -0.06 22.95
C LYS A 112 11.86 -1.37 23.69
N GLY A 113 11.92 -2.49 23.01
CA GLY A 113 11.87 -3.81 23.62
C GLY A 113 10.49 -4.31 24.05
N LEU A 114 9.40 -3.67 23.60
CA LEU A 114 8.06 -4.20 23.82
C LEU A 114 7.94 -5.57 23.15
N VAL A 115 7.41 -6.54 23.87
CA VAL A 115 7.08 -7.86 23.35
C VAL A 115 5.58 -8.09 23.56
N LEU A 116 4.89 -8.49 22.49
CA LEU A 116 3.48 -8.84 22.55
C LEU A 116 3.32 -10.30 22.95
N ASP A 117 2.33 -10.59 23.80
CA ASP A 117 1.96 -11.95 24.13
C ASP A 117 1.15 -12.62 23.01
N GLU A 118 0.87 -13.92 23.16
CA GLU A 118 0.15 -14.67 22.12
C GLU A 118 -1.27 -14.14 21.88
N GLU A 119 -1.95 -13.67 22.90
CA GLU A 119 -3.30 -13.13 22.79
C GLU A 119 -3.28 -11.79 22.04
N GLU A 120 -2.36 -10.91 22.40
CA GLU A 120 -2.13 -9.64 21.70
C GLU A 120 -1.80 -9.88 20.21
N LEU A 121 -0.94 -10.86 19.91
CA LEU A 121 -0.62 -11.23 18.53
C LEU A 121 -1.82 -11.74 17.75
N LYS A 122 -2.67 -12.56 18.36
CA LYS A 122 -3.92 -13.02 17.75
C LYS A 122 -4.90 -11.88 17.48
N GLN A 123 -5.01 -10.94 18.41
CA GLN A 123 -5.84 -9.74 18.23
C GLN A 123 -5.34 -8.87 17.07
N VAL A 124 -4.04 -8.67 16.95
CA VAL A 124 -3.42 -7.94 15.83
C VAL A 124 -3.69 -8.66 14.52
N GLN A 125 -3.49 -9.96 14.46
CA GLN A 125 -3.76 -10.76 13.26
C GLN A 125 -5.22 -10.67 12.84
N THR A 126 -6.14 -10.86 13.77
CA THR A 126 -7.59 -10.76 13.50
C THR A 126 -7.95 -9.37 12.97
N SER A 127 -7.40 -8.32 13.57
CA SER A 127 -7.61 -6.95 13.10
C SER A 127 -7.08 -6.74 11.68
N MET A 128 -5.91 -7.28 11.36
CA MET A 128 -5.36 -7.20 9.99
C MET A 128 -6.26 -7.90 8.98
N GLU A 129 -6.81 -9.05 9.33
CA GLU A 129 -7.73 -9.79 8.46
C GLU A 129 -9.04 -9.04 8.24
N ILE A 130 -9.61 -8.45 9.28
CA ILE A 130 -10.81 -7.61 9.20
C ILE A 130 -10.57 -6.38 8.30
N LEU A 131 -9.45 -5.70 8.49
CA LEU A 131 -9.09 -4.53 7.67
C LEU A 131 -8.89 -4.91 6.19
N ARG A 132 -8.26 -6.07 5.93
CA ARG A 132 -8.10 -6.60 4.58
C ARG A 132 -9.44 -6.90 3.92
N GLU A 133 -10.35 -7.58 4.61
CA GLU A 133 -11.68 -7.95 4.11
C GLU A 133 -12.57 -6.73 3.88
N ALA A 134 -12.48 -5.73 4.75
CA ALA A 134 -13.19 -4.46 4.59
C ALA A 134 -12.71 -3.66 3.38
N ASN A 135 -11.50 -3.96 2.89
CA ASN A 135 -10.91 -3.33 1.70
C ASN A 135 -10.94 -1.80 1.75
N TYR A 136 -10.58 -1.22 2.90
CA TYR A 136 -10.50 0.24 3.04
C TYR A 136 -9.45 0.81 2.09
N PRO A 137 -9.75 1.92 1.42
CA PRO A 137 -8.77 2.58 0.56
C PRO A 137 -7.62 3.15 1.42
N ILE A 138 -6.38 2.92 0.95
CA ILE A 138 -5.21 3.59 1.50
C ILE A 138 -5.03 4.89 0.75
N GLU A 139 -5.33 6.00 1.39
CA GLU A 139 -5.23 7.33 0.79
C GLU A 139 -3.89 7.99 1.12
N LYS A 140 -3.37 8.76 0.18
CA LYS A 140 -2.11 9.46 0.31
C LYS A 140 -2.35 10.96 0.27
N TYR A 141 -1.91 11.64 1.31
CA TYR A 141 -1.97 13.08 1.40
C TYR A 141 -0.57 13.69 1.47
N SER A 142 -0.39 14.84 0.81
CA SER A 142 0.77 15.69 0.99
C SER A 142 0.38 16.89 1.82
N ILE A 143 1.04 17.07 2.94
CA ILE A 143 0.86 18.24 3.81
C ILE A 143 2.19 18.94 4.02
N SER A 144 2.14 20.26 4.24
CA SER A 144 3.35 21.01 4.60
C SER A 144 3.87 20.57 5.97
N THR A 145 5.19 20.70 6.18
CA THR A 145 5.82 20.38 7.45
C THR A 145 5.19 21.16 8.61
N CYS A 146 4.84 22.43 8.40
CA CYS A 146 4.16 23.25 9.41
C CYS A 146 2.80 22.68 9.81
N LEU A 147 2.00 22.24 8.84
CA LEU A 147 0.70 21.59 9.09
C LEU A 147 0.85 20.24 9.78
N LEU A 148 1.92 19.51 9.50
CA LEU A 148 2.22 18.23 10.14
C LEU A 148 2.39 18.37 11.67
N TYR A 149 3.04 19.45 12.11
CA TYR A 149 3.26 19.72 13.53
C TYR A 149 2.06 20.36 14.25
N THR A 150 1.16 21.01 13.52
CA THR A 150 -0.01 21.70 14.10
C THR A 150 -1.31 20.90 14.00
N SER A 151 -1.41 19.95 13.07
CA SER A 151 -2.57 19.08 12.95
C SER A 151 -2.54 17.96 13.98
N PRO A 152 -3.71 17.57 14.54
CA PRO A 152 -3.77 16.30 15.26
C PRO A 152 -3.26 15.21 14.33
N SER A 153 -2.34 14.41 14.83
CA SER A 153 -1.79 13.31 14.06
C SER A 153 -2.93 12.43 13.54
N PRO A 154 -2.93 12.01 12.26
CA PRO A 154 -3.86 10.99 11.80
C PRO A 154 -3.76 9.68 12.60
N ARG A 155 -2.80 9.63 13.52
CA ARG A 155 -2.56 8.52 14.45
C ARG A 155 -3.24 8.72 15.82
N ASP A 156 -3.88 9.85 16.05
CA ASP A 156 -4.59 10.15 17.31
C ASP A 156 -6.08 9.83 17.22
#